data_2de43050ef3e4b0062a0614e5ff82639
#
_entry.id   2de43050ef3e4b0062a0614e5ff82639
#
_cell.length_a   1.000
_cell.length_b   1.000
_cell.length_c   1.000
_cell.angle_alpha   90.00
_cell.angle_beta   90.00
_cell.angle_gamma   90.00
#
_symmetry.space_group_name_H-M   'P 1'
#
loop_
_entity.id
_entity.type
_entity.pdbx_description
1 polymer ?
#
loop_
_entity_poly.entity_id
_entity_poly.type
_entity_poly.pdbx_seq_one_letter_code
_entity_poly.pdbx_strand_id
1 'polypeptide(L)'
;MGKALEGIRVLDFTTMAAGPTAAAMLADYGAEVIKIERPGRGEDGRKFPPMVDGESLTYCWFNRGKKSLAVDMKDPEGLELVKKLIPTAQVILENF
;
A
#
# COMPACT_ATOMS: atom_id res chain seq x y z
N MET A 1 -21.57 6.91 -12.48
CA MET A 1 -20.54 6.31 -13.34
C MET A 1 -19.37 5.85 -12.53
N GLY A 2 -18.83 4.69 -12.85
CA GLY A 2 -17.64 4.18 -12.21
C GLY A 2 -16.37 4.90 -12.66
N LYS A 3 -15.30 4.74 -11.91
CA LYS A 3 -13.99 5.26 -12.27
C LYS A 3 -13.29 4.29 -13.22
N ALA A 4 -12.24 4.77 -13.90
CA ALA A 4 -11.56 4.01 -14.95
C ALA A 4 -11.00 2.67 -14.45
N LEU A 5 -10.52 2.60 -13.22
CA LEU A 5 -9.92 1.39 -12.66
C LEU A 5 -10.82 0.68 -11.64
N GLU A 6 -12.11 0.99 -11.67
CA GLU A 6 -13.07 0.28 -10.80
C GLU A 6 -13.01 -1.22 -11.06
N GLY A 7 -12.97 -2.01 -9.99
CA GLY A 7 -12.86 -3.46 -10.08
C GLY A 7 -11.44 -4.00 -10.16
N ILE A 8 -10.43 -3.13 -10.29
CA ILE A 8 -9.03 -3.52 -10.30
C ILE A 8 -8.49 -3.50 -8.88
N ARG A 9 -7.85 -4.58 -8.47
CA ARG A 9 -7.16 -4.66 -7.17
C ARG A 9 -5.66 -4.63 -7.38
N VAL A 10 -4.99 -3.78 -6.61
CA VAL A 10 -3.54 -3.60 -6.61
C VAL A 10 -3.00 -4.00 -5.25
N LEU A 11 -2.00 -4.87 -5.22
CA LEU A 11 -1.23 -5.13 -4.01
C LEU A 11 0.03 -4.27 -4.06
N ASP A 12 0.16 -3.39 -3.09
CA ASP A 12 1.22 -2.40 -3.05
C ASP A 12 2.26 -2.80 -1.99
N PHE A 13 3.41 -3.28 -2.44
CA PHE A 13 4.56 -3.63 -1.59
C PHE A 13 5.60 -2.52 -1.57
N THR A 14 5.30 -1.36 -2.15
CA THR A 14 6.28 -0.30 -2.34
C THR A 14 6.58 0.45 -1.04
N THR A 15 7.73 1.11 -1.04
CA THR A 15 8.17 1.92 0.10
C THR A 15 8.66 3.28 -0.39
N MET A 16 8.74 4.22 0.54
CA MET A 16 9.31 5.56 0.36
C MET A 16 8.39 6.46 -0.47
N ALA A 17 8.74 6.80 -1.71
CA ALA A 17 8.07 7.87 -2.44
C ALA A 17 7.53 7.44 -3.82
N ALA A 18 8.41 7.00 -4.71
CA ALA A 18 8.01 6.77 -6.12
C ALA A 18 6.95 5.69 -6.28
N GLY A 19 7.16 4.53 -5.65
CA GLY A 19 6.20 3.42 -5.69
C GLY A 19 4.88 3.78 -5.02
N PRO A 20 4.91 4.29 -3.77
CA PRO A 20 3.68 4.71 -3.11
C PRO A 20 2.89 5.75 -3.89
N THR A 21 3.57 6.73 -4.52
CA THR A 21 2.90 7.73 -5.36
C THR A 21 2.20 7.09 -6.55
N ALA A 22 2.88 6.16 -7.23
CA ALA A 22 2.27 5.46 -8.36
C ALA A 22 1.01 4.71 -7.92
N ALA A 23 1.08 3.99 -6.80
CA ALA A 23 -0.06 3.26 -6.27
C ALA A 23 -1.20 4.20 -5.86
N ALA A 24 -0.87 5.36 -5.27
CA ALA A 24 -1.89 6.36 -4.92
C ALA A 24 -2.61 6.89 -6.16
N MET A 25 -1.89 7.08 -7.25
CA MET A 25 -2.51 7.52 -8.51
C MET A 25 -3.48 6.45 -9.03
N LEU A 26 -3.14 5.17 -8.91
CA LEU A 26 -4.07 4.10 -9.27
C LEU A 26 -5.33 4.14 -8.39
N ALA A 27 -5.16 4.39 -7.10
CA ALA A 27 -6.29 4.55 -6.19
C ALA A 27 -7.17 5.74 -6.58
N ASP A 28 -6.56 6.86 -6.99
CA ASP A 28 -7.31 8.04 -7.45
C ASP A 28 -8.22 7.71 -8.65
N TYR A 29 -7.79 6.78 -9.50
CA TYR A 29 -8.56 6.35 -10.66
C TYR A 29 -9.54 5.20 -10.36
N GLY A 30 -9.67 4.82 -9.11
CA GLY A 30 -10.71 3.88 -8.68
C GLY A 30 -10.25 2.47 -8.36
N ALA A 31 -8.96 2.17 -8.46
CA ALA A 31 -8.45 0.85 -8.07
C ALA A 31 -8.57 0.67 -6.56
N GLU A 32 -8.80 -0.56 -6.13
CA GLU A 32 -8.66 -0.93 -4.73
C GLU A 32 -7.19 -1.22 -4.47
N VAL A 33 -6.50 -0.33 -3.77
CA VAL A 33 -5.09 -0.51 -3.46
C VAL A 33 -4.94 -0.97 -2.03
N ILE A 34 -4.32 -2.13 -1.84
CA ILE A 34 -4.03 -2.68 -0.53
C ILE A 34 -2.53 -2.57 -0.30
N LYS A 35 -2.14 -1.72 0.63
CA LYS A 35 -0.74 -1.55 0.99
C LYS A 35 -0.35 -2.63 2.01
N ILE A 36 0.68 -3.40 1.66
CA ILE A 36 1.22 -4.44 2.53
C ILE A 36 2.37 -3.83 3.32
N GLU A 37 2.26 -3.82 4.63
CA GLU A 37 3.27 -3.23 5.52
C GLU A 37 3.70 -4.24 6.57
N ARG A 38 4.92 -4.11 7.05
CA ARG A 38 5.36 -4.89 8.21
C ARG A 38 4.62 -4.42 9.47
N PRO A 39 4.37 -5.31 10.44
CA PRO A 39 3.74 -4.92 11.71
C PRO A 39 4.62 -3.97 12.51
N GLY A 40 4.01 -3.26 13.44
CA GLY A 40 4.70 -2.38 14.36
C GLY A 40 5.03 -1.04 13.73
N ARG A 41 6.24 -0.90 13.19
CA ARG A 41 6.69 0.38 12.65
C ARG A 41 6.12 0.72 11.27
N GLY A 42 5.59 -0.26 10.55
CA GLY A 42 5.03 -0.04 9.23
C GLY A 42 6.08 0.28 8.17
N GLU A 43 5.65 0.93 7.10
CA GLU A 43 6.52 1.33 5.99
C GLU A 43 7.36 2.54 6.40
N ASP A 44 8.59 2.61 5.91
CA ASP A 44 9.57 3.62 6.32
C ASP A 44 9.11 5.06 6.09
N GLY A 45 8.30 5.30 5.07
CA GLY A 45 7.75 6.62 4.79
C GLY A 45 6.91 7.22 5.90
N ARG A 46 6.43 6.39 6.83
CA ARG A 46 5.65 6.87 7.97
C ARG A 46 6.43 7.82 8.88
N LYS A 47 7.76 7.88 8.73
CA LYS A 47 8.63 8.76 9.51
C LYS A 47 9.07 10.00 8.74
N PHE A 48 8.61 10.20 7.52
CA PHE A 48 8.97 11.39 6.74
C PHE A 48 8.38 12.66 7.34
N PRO A 49 9.18 13.70 7.50
CA PRO A 49 8.65 15.00 7.94
C PRO A 49 7.80 15.64 6.82
N PRO A 50 6.89 16.57 7.13
CA PRO A 50 6.60 17.05 8.48
C PRO A 50 5.71 16.10 9.26
N MET A 51 5.96 16.04 10.57
CA MET A 51 5.16 15.22 11.49
C MET A 51 4.16 16.09 12.23
N VAL A 52 2.90 15.67 12.29
CA VAL A 52 1.85 16.34 13.03
C VAL A 52 1.12 15.30 13.88
N ASP A 53 1.12 15.48 15.17
CA ASP A 53 0.50 14.55 16.13
C ASP A 53 0.96 13.11 15.94
N GLY A 54 2.25 12.91 15.66
CA GLY A 54 2.83 11.59 15.49
C GLY A 54 2.62 10.98 14.11
N GLU A 55 1.97 11.69 13.19
CA GLU A 55 1.70 11.21 11.84
C GLU A 55 2.49 12.00 10.80
N SER A 56 2.98 11.30 9.78
CA SER A 56 3.68 11.92 8.67
C SER A 56 2.67 12.46 7.65
N LEU A 57 2.71 13.76 7.39
CA LEU A 57 1.87 14.33 6.34
C LEU A 57 2.31 13.86 4.96
N THR A 58 3.61 13.69 4.76
CA THR A 58 4.15 13.15 3.51
C THR A 58 3.63 11.74 3.25
N TYR A 59 3.65 10.88 4.27
CA TYR A 59 3.11 9.53 4.13
C TYR A 59 1.62 9.56 3.76
N CYS A 60 0.85 10.42 4.43
CA CYS A 60 -0.58 10.55 4.12
C CYS A 60 -0.80 10.96 2.67
N TRP A 61 0.02 11.85 2.14
CA TRP A 61 -0.06 12.28 0.75
C TRP A 61 0.26 11.13 -0.22
N PHE A 62 1.37 10.40 0.02
CA PHE A 62 1.80 9.32 -0.86
C PHE A 62 0.92 8.09 -0.78
N ASN A 63 0.13 7.96 0.28
CA ASN A 63 -0.65 6.73 0.51
C ASN A 63 -2.14 6.98 0.64
N ARG A 64 -2.61 8.10 0.10
CA ARG A 64 -4.03 8.43 0.10
C ARG A 64 -4.84 7.37 -0.65
N GLY A 65 -6.04 7.08 -0.14
CA GLY A 65 -6.97 6.19 -0.80
C GLY A 65 -6.66 4.71 -0.70
N LYS A 66 -5.61 4.34 0.02
CA LYS A 66 -5.21 2.93 0.17
C LYS A 66 -5.81 2.30 1.41
N LYS A 67 -6.02 0.99 1.35
CA LYS A 67 -6.24 0.15 2.53
C LYS A 67 -4.88 -0.31 3.04
N SER A 68 -4.74 -0.46 4.35
CA SER A 68 -3.49 -0.93 4.96
C SER A 68 -3.66 -2.32 5.53
N LEU A 69 -2.74 -3.21 5.21
CA LEU A 69 -2.66 -4.54 5.78
C LEU A 69 -1.28 -4.74 6.37
N ALA A 70 -1.20 -4.82 7.70
CA ALA A 70 0.05 -5.11 8.39
C ALA A 70 0.22 -6.61 8.51
N VAL A 71 1.24 -7.15 7.89
CA VAL A 71 1.51 -8.58 7.89
C VAL A 71 3.02 -8.83 7.82
N ASP A 72 3.49 -9.77 8.63
CA ASP A 72 4.90 -10.16 8.63
C ASP A 72 5.12 -11.27 7.59
N MET A 73 5.69 -10.92 6.45
CA MET A 73 5.96 -11.88 5.38
C MET A 73 7.14 -12.80 5.68
N LYS A 74 7.88 -12.55 6.76
CA LYS A 74 8.93 -13.46 7.23
C LYS A 74 8.35 -14.59 8.08
N ASP A 75 7.13 -14.40 8.58
CA ASP A 75 6.39 -15.43 9.30
C ASP A 75 5.66 -16.31 8.27
N PRO A 76 5.78 -17.66 8.35
CA PRO A 76 5.09 -18.53 7.41
C PRO A 76 3.57 -18.29 7.29
N GLU A 77 2.90 -18.00 8.40
CA GLU A 77 1.46 -17.70 8.37
C GLU A 77 1.16 -16.39 7.65
N GLY A 78 1.99 -15.36 7.89
CA GLY A 78 1.86 -14.08 7.20
C GLY A 78 2.08 -14.21 5.70
N LEU A 79 3.11 -14.96 5.31
CA LEU A 79 3.40 -15.19 3.91
C LEU A 79 2.25 -15.94 3.22
N GLU A 80 1.67 -16.95 3.87
CA GLU A 80 0.53 -17.70 3.30
C GLU A 80 -0.68 -16.79 3.11
N LEU A 81 -0.90 -15.86 4.05
CA LEU A 81 -1.99 -14.90 3.91
C LEU A 81 -1.81 -14.04 2.65
N VAL A 82 -0.60 -13.52 2.45
CA VAL A 82 -0.29 -12.71 1.26
C VAL A 82 -0.44 -13.54 -0.01
N LYS A 83 0.04 -14.78 0.00
CA LYS A 83 -0.12 -15.68 -1.16
C LYS A 83 -1.58 -15.92 -1.54
N LYS A 84 -2.48 -15.92 -0.57
CA LYS A 84 -3.92 -16.04 -0.83
C LYS A 84 -4.50 -14.79 -1.48
N LEU A 85 -3.91 -13.63 -1.22
CA LEU A 85 -4.36 -12.39 -1.84
C LEU A 85 -3.91 -12.25 -3.30
N ILE A 86 -2.76 -12.79 -3.63
CA ILE A 86 -2.17 -12.60 -4.97
C ILE A 86 -3.13 -13.00 -6.10
N PRO A 87 -3.81 -14.15 -6.06
CA PRO A 87 -4.73 -14.51 -7.15
C PRO A 87 -5.92 -13.58 -7.29
N THR A 88 -6.23 -12.78 -6.28
CA THR A 88 -7.37 -11.86 -6.30
C THR A 88 -7.02 -10.50 -6.92
N ALA A 89 -5.73 -10.25 -7.17
CA ALA A 89 -5.26 -8.96 -7.65
C ALA A 89 -4.88 -9.03 -9.14
N GLN A 90 -5.01 -7.92 -9.82
CA GLN A 90 -4.60 -7.77 -11.21
C GLN A 90 -3.21 -7.14 -11.31
N VAL A 91 -2.77 -6.42 -10.29
CA VAL A 91 -1.50 -5.68 -10.31
C VAL A 91 -0.76 -5.88 -9.00
N ILE A 92 0.53 -6.09 -9.10
CA ILE A 92 1.44 -6.07 -7.95
C ILE A 92 2.49 -5.00 -8.24
N LEU A 93 2.68 -4.09 -7.28
CA LEU A 93 3.71 -3.06 -7.36
C LEU A 93 4.79 -3.31 -6.31
N GLU A 94 6.04 -3.21 -6.73
CA GLU A 94 7.18 -3.26 -5.82
C GLU A 94 8.25 -2.29 -6.33
N ASN A 95 9.13 -1.84 -5.44
CA ASN A 95 10.27 -1.00 -5.80
C ASN A 95 11.50 -1.37 -4.96
N PHE A 96 11.64 -2.66 -4.70
CA PHE A 96 12.75 -3.21 -3.92
C PHE A 96 14.11 -3.02 -4.59
#